data_74d7e0d0d5160e61153cef713588f7d3
#
_entry.id   74d7e0d0d5160e61153cef713588f7d3
#
_cell.length_a   1.000
_cell.length_b   1.000
_cell.length_c   1.000
_cell.angle_alpha   90.00
_cell.angle_beta   90.00
_cell.angle_gamma   90.00
#
_symmetry.space_group_name_H-M   'P 1'
#
loop_
_entity.id
_entity.type
_entity.pdbx_description
1 polymer ?
#
loop_
_entity_poly.entity_id
_entity_poly.type
_entity_poly.pdbx_seq_one_letter_code
_entity_poly.pdbx_strand_id
1 'polypeptide(L)'
;MLEQELWTRLKNGDQNALKSIYDQHYSNLCQYGLRLVTHTDIVEDAIQDVFVELWKYKSNLSETDSIKSYLFVCIKRKIIKLVKDYQKHSSNEQIEEYFDAGYFEDSLISSEIVEEQNSKLKQAVSKLSKRQQEVLYLKFEEGLDYEQISKIMDLKYQSVRNLVSTAIIKIKEHLTILSVIIFYFISTNLLNFTLNYISNDYRMIGK
;
A
#
# COMPACT_ATOMS: atom_id res chain seq x y z
N MET A 1 17.58 -16.77 12.99
CA MET A 1 18.75 -16.65 12.08
C MET A 1 18.85 -15.19 11.70
N LEU A 2 20.04 -14.57 11.79
CA LEU A 2 20.21 -13.17 11.40
C LEU A 2 20.10 -13.05 9.86
N GLU A 3 19.47 -12.00 9.36
CA GLU A 3 19.33 -11.76 7.90
C GLU A 3 20.68 -11.81 7.17
N GLN A 4 21.74 -11.28 7.80
CA GLN A 4 23.10 -11.31 7.26
C GLN A 4 23.65 -12.72 7.10
N GLU A 5 23.39 -13.63 8.04
CA GLU A 5 23.81 -15.03 7.92
C GLU A 5 23.11 -15.71 6.75
N LEU A 6 21.81 -15.50 6.60
CA LEU A 6 21.01 -16.06 5.52
C LEU A 6 21.49 -15.54 4.15
N TRP A 7 21.82 -14.26 4.06
CA TRP A 7 22.38 -13.65 2.86
C TRP A 7 23.75 -14.20 2.49
N THR A 8 24.64 -14.36 3.48
CA THR A 8 25.96 -14.95 3.27
C THR A 8 25.87 -16.40 2.80
N ARG A 9 24.96 -17.20 3.35
CA ARG A 9 24.72 -18.58 2.91
C ARG A 9 24.21 -18.61 1.45
N LEU A 10 23.29 -17.71 1.07
CA LEU A 10 22.87 -17.58 -0.31
C LEU A 10 24.04 -17.27 -1.24
N LYS A 11 24.90 -16.31 -0.92
CA LYS A 11 26.10 -15.93 -1.69
C LYS A 11 27.04 -17.11 -1.90
N ASN A 12 27.13 -17.99 -0.90
CA ASN A 12 27.93 -19.22 -0.95
C ASN A 12 27.24 -20.40 -1.68
N GLY A 13 26.04 -20.17 -2.25
CA GLY A 13 25.35 -21.17 -3.07
C GLY A 13 24.49 -22.16 -2.29
N ASP A 14 24.05 -21.82 -1.08
CA ASP A 14 23.13 -22.64 -0.31
C ASP A 14 21.69 -22.46 -0.83
N GLN A 15 21.17 -23.52 -1.46
CA GLN A 15 19.79 -23.56 -1.98
C GLN A 15 18.72 -23.44 -0.87
N ASN A 16 19.00 -23.95 0.33
CA ASN A 16 18.07 -23.83 1.45
C ASN A 16 17.96 -22.37 1.93
N ALA A 17 19.04 -21.59 1.82
CA ALA A 17 19.01 -20.17 2.10
C ALA A 17 18.13 -19.43 1.09
N LEU A 18 18.25 -19.73 -0.21
CA LEU A 18 17.36 -19.18 -1.24
C LEU A 18 15.90 -19.51 -0.97
N LYS A 19 15.61 -20.80 -0.68
CA LYS A 19 14.26 -21.24 -0.35
C LYS A 19 13.71 -20.50 0.86
N SER A 20 14.49 -20.36 1.94
CA SER A 20 14.07 -19.65 3.14
C SER A 20 13.75 -18.18 2.86
N ILE A 21 14.55 -17.51 2.01
CA ILE A 21 14.29 -16.12 1.59
C ILE A 21 12.98 -16.04 0.77
N TYR A 22 12.78 -16.97 -0.14
CA TYR A 22 11.54 -17.06 -0.93
C TYR A 22 10.31 -17.23 -0.02
N ASP A 23 10.32 -18.25 0.84
CA ASP A 23 9.19 -18.57 1.73
C ASP A 23 8.84 -17.39 2.68
N GLN A 24 9.86 -16.66 3.15
CA GLN A 24 9.66 -15.52 4.05
C GLN A 24 9.12 -14.27 3.36
N HIS A 25 9.44 -14.04 2.10
CA HIS A 25 9.16 -12.76 1.43
C HIS A 25 8.14 -12.85 0.29
N TYR A 26 7.82 -14.05 -0.21
CA TYR A 26 6.93 -14.21 -1.35
C TYR A 26 5.59 -13.48 -1.20
N SER A 27 4.90 -13.66 -0.06
CA SER A 27 3.61 -13.03 0.18
C SER A 27 3.68 -11.50 0.16
N ASN A 28 4.70 -10.92 0.80
CA ASN A 28 4.89 -9.46 0.81
C ASN A 28 5.25 -8.92 -0.58
N LEU A 29 6.04 -9.68 -1.36
CA LEU A 29 6.38 -9.28 -2.74
C LEU A 29 5.16 -9.34 -3.66
N CYS A 30 4.31 -10.37 -3.53
CA CYS A 30 3.03 -10.44 -4.25
C CYS A 30 2.13 -9.27 -3.91
N GLN A 31 1.92 -9.01 -2.62
CA GLN A 31 1.09 -7.90 -2.16
C GLN A 31 1.60 -6.55 -2.67
N TYR A 32 2.92 -6.33 -2.58
CA TYR A 32 3.52 -5.09 -3.10
C TYR A 32 3.41 -5.00 -4.62
N GLY A 33 3.67 -6.09 -5.34
CA GLY A 33 3.55 -6.13 -6.80
C GLY A 33 2.15 -5.80 -7.28
N LEU A 34 1.12 -6.39 -6.65
CA LEU A 34 -0.30 -6.13 -6.96
C LEU A 34 -0.74 -4.70 -6.63
N ARG A 35 0.01 -3.98 -5.79
CA ARG A 35 -0.21 -2.54 -5.56
C ARG A 35 0.40 -1.67 -6.67
N LEU A 36 1.33 -2.19 -7.43
CA LEU A 36 1.95 -1.48 -8.55
C LEU A 36 1.20 -1.74 -9.87
N VAL A 37 0.71 -2.97 -10.07
CA VAL A 37 0.01 -3.40 -11.30
C VAL A 37 -1.16 -4.32 -10.96
N THR A 38 -2.22 -4.29 -11.78
CA THR A 38 -3.41 -5.14 -11.60
C THR A 38 -3.23 -6.57 -12.11
N HIS A 39 -2.17 -6.84 -12.85
CA HIS A 39 -1.94 -8.10 -13.54
C HIS A 39 -1.10 -9.05 -12.67
N THR A 40 -1.75 -10.10 -12.15
CA THR A 40 -1.12 -11.11 -11.29
C THR A 40 0.00 -11.86 -12.00
N ASP A 41 -0.18 -12.18 -13.28
CA ASP A 41 0.82 -12.83 -14.13
C ASP A 41 2.12 -12.03 -14.23
N ILE A 42 2.04 -10.71 -14.42
CA ILE A 42 3.22 -9.84 -14.43
C ILE A 42 3.94 -9.85 -13.07
N VAL A 43 3.18 -9.90 -11.97
CA VAL A 43 3.76 -9.94 -10.62
C VAL A 43 4.46 -11.27 -10.38
N GLU A 44 3.82 -12.38 -10.75
CA GLU A 44 4.41 -13.72 -10.60
C GLU A 44 5.67 -13.90 -11.46
N ASP A 45 5.63 -13.49 -12.71
CA ASP A 45 6.79 -13.49 -13.61
C ASP A 45 7.93 -12.63 -13.05
N ALA A 46 7.60 -11.44 -12.54
CA ALA A 46 8.60 -10.57 -11.91
C ALA A 46 9.25 -11.21 -10.70
N ILE A 47 8.49 -11.89 -9.84
CA ILE A 47 9.02 -12.58 -8.66
C ILE A 47 9.92 -13.75 -9.09
N GLN A 48 9.46 -14.59 -10.03
CA GLN A 48 10.25 -15.71 -10.54
C GLN A 48 11.58 -15.20 -11.11
N ASP A 49 11.54 -14.20 -11.97
CA ASP A 49 12.73 -13.61 -12.57
C ASP A 49 13.71 -13.07 -11.53
N VAL A 50 13.21 -12.35 -10.49
CA VAL A 50 14.06 -11.84 -9.42
C VAL A 50 14.77 -12.97 -8.70
N PHE A 51 14.10 -14.07 -8.37
CA PHE A 51 14.72 -15.18 -7.65
C PHE A 51 15.66 -16.00 -8.54
N VAL A 52 15.37 -16.14 -9.84
CA VAL A 52 16.29 -16.73 -10.82
C VAL A 52 17.56 -15.89 -10.96
N GLU A 53 17.43 -14.56 -11.08
CA GLU A 53 18.57 -13.65 -11.14
C GLU A 53 19.38 -13.65 -9.85
N LEU A 54 18.71 -13.67 -8.69
CA LEU A 54 19.34 -13.76 -7.38
C LEU A 54 20.22 -15.02 -7.28
N TRP A 55 19.71 -16.16 -7.71
CA TRP A 55 20.48 -17.40 -7.75
C TRP A 55 21.63 -17.37 -8.74
N LYS A 56 21.35 -16.88 -9.95
CA LYS A 56 22.35 -16.80 -11.04
C LYS A 56 23.55 -15.94 -10.67
N TYR A 57 23.29 -14.82 -9.99
CA TYR A 57 24.33 -13.82 -9.67
C TYR A 57 24.73 -13.82 -8.19
N LYS A 58 24.41 -14.87 -7.44
CA LYS A 58 24.62 -14.97 -5.99
C LYS A 58 26.05 -14.62 -5.52
N SER A 59 27.06 -15.03 -6.24
CA SER A 59 28.48 -14.73 -5.90
C SER A 59 28.85 -13.26 -6.08
N ASN A 60 28.09 -12.51 -6.87
CA ASN A 60 28.34 -11.11 -7.18
C ASN A 60 27.39 -10.15 -6.40
N LEU A 61 26.56 -10.70 -5.52
CA LEU A 61 25.65 -9.89 -4.71
C LEU A 61 26.44 -9.04 -3.72
N SER A 62 26.12 -7.76 -3.66
CA SER A 62 26.63 -6.87 -2.63
C SER A 62 26.07 -7.26 -1.26
N GLU A 63 26.74 -6.84 -0.20
CA GLU A 63 26.19 -6.95 1.15
C GLU A 63 24.90 -6.11 1.25
N THR A 64 23.97 -6.58 2.07
CA THR A 64 22.72 -5.87 2.33
C THR A 64 22.41 -5.88 3.82
N ASP A 65 21.92 -4.75 4.31
CA ASP A 65 21.44 -4.63 5.70
C ASP A 65 20.01 -5.16 5.84
N SER A 66 19.28 -5.31 4.72
CA SER A 66 17.90 -5.81 4.69
C SER A 66 17.60 -6.53 3.38
N ILE A 67 17.41 -7.85 3.48
CA ILE A 67 16.99 -8.69 2.37
C ILE A 67 15.63 -8.20 1.83
N LYS A 68 14.71 -7.87 2.73
CA LYS A 68 13.39 -7.34 2.39
C LYS A 68 13.50 -6.11 1.50
N SER A 69 14.24 -5.10 1.94
CA SER A 69 14.41 -3.85 1.18
C SER A 69 15.05 -4.10 -0.19
N TYR A 70 16.07 -4.96 -0.25
CA TYR A 70 16.72 -5.35 -1.50
C TYR A 70 15.71 -5.97 -2.48
N LEU A 71 14.92 -6.93 -2.02
CA LEU A 71 13.92 -7.60 -2.86
C LEU A 71 12.84 -6.64 -3.36
N PHE A 72 12.38 -5.70 -2.52
CA PHE A 72 11.40 -4.68 -2.93
C PHE A 72 11.94 -3.76 -4.03
N VAL A 73 13.21 -3.38 -3.98
CA VAL A 73 13.87 -2.64 -5.07
C VAL A 73 13.90 -3.47 -6.35
N CYS A 74 14.28 -4.74 -6.25
CA CYS A 74 14.38 -5.64 -7.41
C CYS A 74 13.03 -5.88 -8.07
N ILE A 75 12.00 -6.20 -7.27
CA ILE A 75 10.65 -6.49 -7.79
C ILE A 75 10.03 -5.26 -8.47
N LYS A 76 10.13 -4.08 -7.87
CA LYS A 76 9.63 -2.84 -8.49
C LYS A 76 10.29 -2.57 -9.84
N ARG A 77 11.61 -2.68 -9.91
CA ARG A 77 12.36 -2.48 -11.18
C ARG A 77 11.96 -3.52 -12.24
N LYS A 78 11.78 -4.77 -11.82
CA LYS A 78 11.38 -5.85 -12.73
C LYS A 78 9.97 -5.64 -13.27
N ILE A 79 8.99 -5.32 -12.42
CA ILE A 79 7.61 -5.02 -12.83
C ILE A 79 7.60 -3.85 -13.83
N ILE A 80 8.28 -2.73 -13.51
CA ILE A 80 8.34 -1.58 -14.42
C ILE A 80 8.93 -1.98 -15.78
N LYS A 81 9.96 -2.85 -15.79
CA LYS A 81 10.56 -3.34 -17.03
C LYS A 81 9.59 -4.21 -17.82
N LEU A 82 8.98 -5.20 -17.17
CA LEU A 82 8.02 -6.10 -17.83
C LEU A 82 6.85 -5.31 -18.43
N VAL A 83 6.24 -4.40 -17.68
CA VAL A 83 5.15 -3.54 -18.20
C VAL A 83 5.59 -2.78 -19.45
N LYS A 84 6.79 -2.17 -19.44
CA LYS A 84 7.33 -1.47 -20.61
C LYS A 84 7.57 -2.38 -21.80
N ASP A 85 8.00 -3.61 -21.57
CA ASP A 85 8.27 -4.57 -22.65
C ASP A 85 6.95 -5.12 -23.22
N TYR A 86 5.93 -5.39 -22.39
CA TYR A 86 4.58 -5.74 -22.88
C TYR A 86 3.98 -4.63 -23.75
N GLN A 87 4.13 -3.38 -23.34
CA GLN A 87 3.61 -2.23 -24.10
C GLN A 87 4.26 -2.04 -25.47
N LYS A 88 5.54 -2.33 -25.59
CA LYS A 88 6.24 -2.26 -26.90
C LYS A 88 5.74 -3.31 -27.91
N HIS A 89 5.19 -4.43 -27.41
CA HIS A 89 4.69 -5.54 -28.24
C HIS A 89 3.19 -5.45 -28.48
N SER A 90 2.48 -4.66 -27.69
CA SER A 90 1.05 -4.41 -27.80
C SER A 90 0.84 -3.02 -28.38
N SER A 91 0.22 -2.92 -29.56
CA SER A 91 -0.03 -1.64 -30.26
C SER A 91 -1.03 -0.70 -29.54
N ASN A 92 -1.31 -0.91 -28.26
CA ASN A 92 -2.28 -0.17 -27.47
C ASN A 92 -1.59 0.82 -26.51
N GLU A 93 -1.98 2.09 -26.62
CA GLU A 93 -1.48 3.26 -25.90
C GLU A 93 -1.89 3.37 -24.41
N GLN A 94 -2.36 2.29 -23.76
CA GLN A 94 -2.91 2.38 -22.39
C GLN A 94 -1.90 2.01 -21.32
N ILE A 95 -0.87 2.87 -21.15
CA ILE A 95 0.12 2.76 -20.06
C ILE A 95 -0.55 2.91 -18.68
N GLU A 96 -1.60 3.71 -18.57
CA GLU A 96 -2.28 4.02 -17.31
C GLU A 96 -3.05 2.81 -16.74
N GLU A 97 -3.58 1.93 -17.59
CA GLU A 97 -4.37 0.78 -17.19
C GLU A 97 -3.56 -0.27 -16.40
N TYR A 98 -2.27 -0.45 -16.72
CA TYR A 98 -1.39 -1.39 -16.00
C TYR A 98 -1.05 -0.92 -14.58
N PHE A 99 -1.04 0.39 -14.33
CA PHE A 99 -0.71 0.97 -13.02
C PHE A 99 -1.95 1.41 -12.23
N ASP A 100 -3.15 1.02 -12.65
CA ASP A 100 -4.39 1.34 -11.96
C ASP A 100 -4.79 0.27 -10.92
N ALA A 101 -3.81 -0.28 -10.22
CA ALA A 101 -4.06 -1.18 -9.12
C ALA A 101 -4.84 -0.44 -8.03
N GLY A 102 -6.10 -0.82 -7.88
CA GLY A 102 -6.95 -0.34 -6.80
C GLY A 102 -6.33 -0.72 -5.45
N TYR A 103 -6.05 0.27 -4.64
CA TYR A 103 -5.54 0.08 -3.29
C TYR A 103 -6.66 -0.40 -2.37
N PHE A 104 -6.41 -1.45 -1.60
CA PHE A 104 -7.27 -2.05 -0.59
C PHE A 104 -8.40 -2.95 -1.08
N GLU A 105 -8.07 -4.20 -1.44
CA GLU A 105 -8.93 -5.33 -1.19
C GLU A 105 -8.24 -6.30 -0.22
N ASP A 106 -8.95 -6.56 0.86
CA ASP A 106 -8.80 -7.63 1.85
C ASP A 106 -7.46 -7.92 2.53
N SER A 107 -7.31 -7.34 3.69
CA SER A 107 -6.80 -8.10 4.85
C SER A 107 -7.14 -7.39 6.16
N LEU A 108 -8.38 -7.49 6.64
CA LEU A 108 -8.67 -7.34 8.08
C LEU A 108 -10.08 -7.90 8.36
N ILE A 109 -10.13 -9.14 8.84
CA ILE A 109 -11.29 -9.68 9.54
C ILE A 109 -11.34 -9.04 10.91
N SER A 110 -12.32 -8.17 11.17
CA SER A 110 -12.62 -7.74 12.52
C SER A 110 -13.97 -7.01 12.60
N SER A 111 -14.64 -7.17 13.72
CA SER A 111 -15.96 -6.69 14.14
C SER A 111 -16.53 -5.44 13.47
N GLU A 112 -17.85 -5.33 13.34
CA GLU A 112 -18.61 -4.26 12.64
C GLU A 112 -18.15 -2.83 12.95
N ILE A 113 -17.76 -2.52 14.19
CA ILE A 113 -17.26 -1.19 14.59
C ILE A 113 -15.89 -0.88 13.95
N VAL A 114 -15.04 -1.90 13.83
CA VAL A 114 -13.73 -1.80 13.19
C VAL A 114 -13.89 -1.71 11.67
N GLU A 115 -14.90 -2.34 11.09
CA GLU A 115 -15.23 -2.22 9.66
C GLU A 115 -15.63 -0.79 9.25
N GLU A 116 -16.44 -0.10 10.07
CA GLU A 116 -16.84 1.29 9.77
C GLU A 116 -15.66 2.24 9.83
N GLN A 117 -14.81 2.12 10.85
CA GLN A 117 -13.59 2.93 10.97
C GLN A 117 -12.58 2.62 9.86
N ASN A 118 -12.43 1.34 9.51
CA ASN A 118 -11.59 0.90 8.40
C ASN A 118 -12.12 1.42 7.05
N SER A 119 -13.44 1.43 6.86
CA SER A 119 -14.07 1.99 5.65
C SER A 119 -13.76 3.47 5.48
N LYS A 120 -13.87 4.28 6.53
CA LYS A 120 -13.54 5.71 6.50
C LYS A 120 -12.05 5.95 6.21
N LEU A 121 -11.17 5.16 6.82
CA LEU A 121 -9.74 5.23 6.56
C LEU A 121 -9.41 4.79 5.13
N LYS A 122 -9.99 3.71 4.63
CA LYS A 122 -9.86 3.26 3.23
C LYS A 122 -10.27 4.36 2.25
N GLN A 123 -11.40 5.04 2.50
CA GLN A 123 -11.83 6.18 1.67
C GLN A 123 -10.86 7.35 1.74
N ALA A 124 -10.31 7.69 2.91
CA ALA A 124 -9.32 8.75 3.03
C ALA A 124 -8.02 8.41 2.28
N VAL A 125 -7.58 7.15 2.37
CA VAL A 125 -6.38 6.67 1.66
C VAL A 125 -6.60 6.63 0.15
N SER A 126 -7.79 6.25 -0.34
CA SER A 126 -8.09 6.22 -1.78
C SER A 126 -8.06 7.61 -2.46
N LYS A 127 -8.17 8.70 -1.67
CA LYS A 127 -8.02 10.09 -2.16
C LYS A 127 -6.56 10.55 -2.29
N LEU A 128 -5.63 9.77 -1.81
CA LEU A 128 -4.20 10.05 -1.94
C LEU A 128 -3.71 9.71 -3.36
N SER A 129 -2.62 10.37 -3.78
CA SER A 129 -1.93 9.98 -5.00
C SER A 129 -1.32 8.58 -4.84
N LYS A 130 -1.13 7.84 -5.94
CA LYS A 130 -0.48 6.52 -5.94
C LYS A 130 0.86 6.51 -5.19
N ARG A 131 1.70 7.55 -5.37
CA ARG A 131 2.96 7.71 -4.65
C ARG A 131 2.78 7.90 -3.14
N GLN A 132 1.74 8.62 -2.72
CA GLN A 132 1.43 8.79 -1.30
C GLN A 132 0.90 7.50 -0.69
N GLN A 133 0.11 6.74 -1.42
CA GLN A 133 -0.36 5.43 -0.99
C GLN A 133 0.83 4.46 -0.86
N GLU A 134 1.70 4.38 -1.87
CA GLU A 134 2.88 3.52 -1.85
C GLU A 134 3.80 3.81 -0.67
N VAL A 135 4.11 5.08 -0.41
CA VAL A 135 4.99 5.43 0.71
C VAL A 135 4.40 5.08 2.06
N LEU A 136 3.08 5.21 2.24
CA LEU A 136 2.40 4.81 3.48
C LEU A 136 2.43 3.29 3.67
N TYR A 137 2.17 2.54 2.62
CA TYR A 137 2.29 1.08 2.64
C TYR A 137 3.68 0.63 3.07
N LEU A 138 4.72 1.12 2.38
CA LEU A 138 6.10 0.77 2.71
C LEU A 138 6.48 1.16 4.14
N LYS A 139 5.97 2.30 4.63
CA LYS A 139 6.29 2.79 5.97
C LYS A 139 5.55 2.07 7.07
N PHE A 140 4.23 1.87 6.94
CA PHE A 140 3.38 1.45 8.05
C PHE A 140 2.98 -0.03 7.98
N GLU A 141 2.82 -0.60 6.80
CA GLU A 141 2.52 -2.04 6.65
C GLU A 141 3.80 -2.87 6.57
N GLU A 142 4.79 -2.42 5.77
CA GLU A 142 6.05 -3.14 5.63
C GLU A 142 7.10 -2.78 6.68
N GLY A 143 6.89 -1.71 7.45
CA GLY A 143 7.75 -1.30 8.55
C GLY A 143 9.13 -0.79 8.12
N LEU A 144 9.29 -0.37 6.86
CA LEU A 144 10.57 0.08 6.32
C LEU A 144 10.95 1.46 6.85
N ASP A 145 12.24 1.72 6.96
CA ASP A 145 12.76 3.05 7.29
C ASP A 145 12.80 3.98 6.06
N TYR A 146 13.04 5.27 6.30
CA TYR A 146 13.03 6.26 5.23
C TYR A 146 14.16 6.08 4.21
N GLU A 147 15.31 5.52 4.62
CA GLU A 147 16.42 5.21 3.70
C GLU A 147 16.07 4.04 2.78
N GLN A 148 15.50 2.97 3.33
CA GLN A 148 15.03 1.82 2.57
C GLN A 148 13.97 2.24 1.56
N ILE A 149 12.97 3.02 1.99
CA ILE A 149 11.92 3.55 1.12
C ILE A 149 12.49 4.45 0.03
N SER A 150 13.49 5.28 0.34
CA SER A 150 14.15 6.14 -0.65
C SER A 150 14.78 5.34 -1.79
N LYS A 151 15.40 4.20 -1.48
CA LYS A 151 15.97 3.28 -2.46
C LYS A 151 14.88 2.57 -3.30
N ILE A 152 13.78 2.14 -2.66
CA ILE A 152 12.66 1.46 -3.34
C ILE A 152 11.92 2.41 -4.28
N MET A 153 11.65 3.63 -3.84
CA MET A 153 10.90 4.62 -4.59
C MET A 153 11.75 5.44 -5.56
N ASP A 154 13.08 5.29 -5.53
CA ASP A 154 14.05 6.11 -6.27
C ASP A 154 13.84 7.61 -6.01
N LEU A 155 13.79 7.97 -4.72
CA LEU A 155 13.57 9.33 -4.24
C LEU A 155 14.67 9.73 -3.25
N LYS A 156 14.90 11.04 -3.10
CA LYS A 156 15.74 11.55 -2.01
C LYS A 156 15.07 11.31 -0.65
N TYR A 157 15.85 11.02 0.37
CA TYR A 157 15.39 10.84 1.75
C TYR A 157 14.40 11.92 2.21
N GLN A 158 14.74 13.19 1.98
CA GLN A 158 13.87 14.32 2.37
C GLN A 158 12.52 14.30 1.60
N SER A 159 12.53 13.89 0.33
CA SER A 159 11.30 13.76 -0.47
C SER A 159 10.38 12.69 0.10
N VAL A 160 10.94 11.56 0.55
CA VAL A 160 10.15 10.50 1.20
C VAL A 160 9.51 11.00 2.49
N ARG A 161 10.27 11.69 3.35
CA ARG A 161 9.74 12.29 4.59
C ARG A 161 8.59 13.26 4.31
N ASN A 162 8.79 14.15 3.34
CA ASN A 162 7.75 15.11 2.94
C ASN A 162 6.51 14.39 2.40
N LEU A 163 6.71 13.34 1.60
CA LEU A 163 5.61 12.56 1.02
C LEU A 163 4.77 11.88 2.11
N VAL A 164 5.41 11.26 3.11
CA VAL A 164 4.73 10.67 4.28
C VAL A 164 3.98 11.74 5.06
N SER A 165 4.63 12.86 5.38
CA SER A 165 4.02 13.95 6.15
C SER A 165 2.78 14.53 5.44
N THR A 166 2.89 14.82 4.15
CA THR A 166 1.76 15.35 3.37
C THR A 166 0.62 14.35 3.21
N ALA A 167 0.94 13.05 3.09
CA ALA A 167 -0.08 12.00 3.04
C ALA A 167 -0.87 11.92 4.36
N ILE A 168 -0.18 11.95 5.50
CA ILE A 168 -0.81 11.93 6.83
C ILE A 168 -1.71 13.16 7.04
N ILE A 169 -1.24 14.36 6.64
CA ILE A 169 -2.04 15.59 6.74
C ILE A 169 -3.33 15.44 5.94
N LYS A 170 -3.27 14.99 4.70
CA LYS A 170 -4.45 14.78 3.85
C LYS A 170 -5.43 13.77 4.44
N ILE A 171 -4.94 12.66 5.01
CA ILE A 171 -5.81 11.68 5.70
C ILE A 171 -6.53 12.35 6.87
N LYS A 172 -5.81 13.11 7.70
CA LYS A 172 -6.40 13.83 8.84
C LYS A 172 -7.47 14.84 8.40
N GLU A 173 -7.20 15.60 7.35
CA GLU A 173 -8.17 16.55 6.78
C GLU A 173 -9.46 15.85 6.34
N HIS A 174 -9.34 14.74 5.60
CA HIS A 174 -10.50 13.98 5.17
C HIS A 174 -11.32 13.40 6.32
N LEU A 175 -10.66 12.86 7.35
CA LEU A 175 -11.33 12.31 8.52
C LEU A 175 -12.01 13.43 9.35
N THR A 176 -11.40 14.59 9.47
CA THR A 176 -11.97 15.74 10.19
C THR A 176 -13.19 16.30 9.45
N ILE A 177 -13.11 16.47 8.13
CA ILE A 177 -14.26 16.95 7.33
C ILE A 177 -15.44 15.99 7.47
N LEU A 178 -15.21 14.68 7.39
CA LEU A 178 -16.27 13.69 7.60
C LEU A 178 -16.92 13.78 8.96
N SER A 179 -16.15 13.98 10.03
CA SER A 179 -16.69 14.13 11.39
C SER A 179 -17.54 15.41 11.56
N VAL A 180 -17.14 16.51 10.94
CA VAL A 180 -17.89 17.77 10.95
C VAL A 180 -19.21 17.64 10.18
N ILE A 181 -19.21 16.99 9.01
CA ILE A 181 -20.41 16.75 8.21
C ILE A 181 -21.41 15.86 8.97
N ILE A 182 -20.94 14.79 9.59
CA ILE A 182 -21.77 13.89 10.40
C ILE A 182 -22.37 14.65 11.59
N PHE A 183 -21.57 15.45 12.29
CA PHE A 183 -22.05 16.27 13.42
C PHE A 183 -23.12 17.28 12.98
N TYR A 184 -22.91 17.95 11.84
CA TYR A 184 -23.90 18.88 11.27
C TYR A 184 -25.20 18.16 10.91
N PHE A 185 -25.12 16.98 10.28
CA PHE A 185 -26.29 16.19 9.90
C PHE A 185 -27.10 15.71 11.12
N ILE A 186 -26.40 15.25 12.17
CA ILE A 186 -27.03 14.82 13.43
C ILE A 186 -27.73 16.02 14.10
N SER A 187 -27.05 17.17 14.17
CA SER A 187 -27.63 18.39 14.82
C SER A 187 -28.84 18.89 14.07
N THR A 188 -28.86 18.90 12.74
CA THR A 188 -30.03 19.33 11.96
C THR A 188 -31.19 18.35 12.06
N ASN A 189 -30.95 17.04 12.11
CA ASN A 189 -32.00 16.04 12.33
C ASN A 189 -32.61 16.14 13.74
N LEU A 190 -31.77 16.35 14.75
CA LEU A 190 -32.21 16.54 16.14
C LEU A 190 -33.06 17.80 16.29
N LEU A 191 -32.65 18.91 15.64
CA LEU A 191 -33.40 20.16 15.63
C LEU A 191 -34.78 19.98 14.96
N ASN A 192 -34.83 19.31 13.81
CA ASN A 192 -36.09 19.03 13.12
C ASN A 192 -37.02 18.12 13.93
N PHE A 193 -36.46 17.14 14.64
CA PHE A 193 -37.23 16.26 15.53
C PHE A 193 -37.83 17.05 16.69
N THR A 194 -37.06 17.94 17.35
CA THR A 194 -37.55 18.78 18.45
C THR A 194 -38.62 19.78 17.99
N LEU A 195 -38.44 20.41 16.82
CA LEU A 195 -39.45 21.33 16.25
C LEU A 195 -40.75 20.60 15.91
N ASN A 196 -40.71 19.41 15.35
CA ASN A 196 -41.89 18.59 15.08
C ASN A 196 -42.59 18.14 16.38
N TYR A 197 -41.83 17.79 17.40
CA TYR A 197 -42.39 17.44 18.71
C TYR A 197 -43.13 18.60 19.33
N ILE A 198 -42.52 19.78 19.37
CA ILE A 198 -43.14 21.02 19.90
C ILE A 198 -44.39 21.41 19.10
N SER A 199 -44.33 21.35 17.76
CA SER A 199 -45.47 21.64 16.88
C SER A 199 -46.68 20.71 17.11
N ASN A 200 -46.43 19.43 17.39
CA ASN A 200 -47.48 18.47 17.71
C ASN A 200 -48.09 18.69 19.10
N ASP A 201 -47.29 19.10 20.10
CA ASP A 201 -47.76 19.42 21.44
C ASP A 201 -48.69 20.62 21.45
N TYR A 202 -48.37 21.68 20.70
CA TYR A 202 -49.25 22.87 20.56
C TYR A 202 -50.57 22.54 19.82
N ARG A 203 -50.63 21.53 18.96
CA ARG A 203 -51.88 21.07 18.32
C ARG A 203 -52.82 20.32 19.26
N MET A 204 -52.32 19.74 20.31
CA MET A 204 -53.12 18.99 21.30
C MET A 204 -53.70 19.87 22.38
N ILE A 205 -53.11 21.05 22.66
CA ILE A 205 -53.56 22.01 23.72
C ILE A 205 -54.64 22.97 23.15
N GLY A 206 -54.79 23.08 21.82
CA GLY A 206 -55.71 24.00 21.18
C GLY A 206 -57.10 23.39 20.80
N LYS A 207 -57.42 22.21 21.36
CA LYS A 207 -58.75 21.58 21.28
C LYS A 207 -59.36 21.50 22.68
#